data_ec9ba8dde4f06e80f9cbf5635463d455
#
_entry.id   ec9ba8dde4f06e80f9cbf5635463d455
#
_cell.length_a   1.000
_cell.length_b   1.000
_cell.length_c   1.000
_cell.angle_alpha   90.00
_cell.angle_beta   90.00
_cell.angle_gamma   90.00
#
_symmetry.space_group_name_H-M   'P 1'
#
loop_
_entity.id
_entity.type
_entity.pdbx_description
1 polymer ?
#
loop_
_entity_poly.entity_id
_entity_poly.type
_entity_poly.pdbx_seq_one_letter_code
_entity_poly.pdbx_strand_id
1 'polypeptide(L)'
;MFKDRLQNAQNLMSGRSIDAMLLSVGADLPYFTGYEAMPLERLTMLVLRTGEQPVLVIPELEAPRVTTMPDLFKIHPWKETEDPIRIVVDLLKGAETAAVGDTTWSRFTIDILGCLPNLQLSKASSLTSQLRAVKSEDELFRLQQASSAVDRIAARLQS
;
A
#
# COMPACT_ATOMS: atom_id res chain seq x y z
N MET A 1 3.71 15.72 0.25
CA MET A 1 2.74 14.76 0.86
C MET A 1 3.15 13.30 0.63
N PHE A 2 3.02 12.69 -0.58
CA PHE A 2 3.36 11.26 -0.77
C PHE A 2 4.82 10.93 -0.48
N LYS A 3 5.76 11.80 -0.89
CA LYS A 3 7.19 11.64 -0.60
C LYS A 3 7.47 11.48 0.89
N ASP A 4 6.91 12.34 1.70
CA ASP A 4 7.12 12.33 3.15
C ASP A 4 6.52 11.07 3.79
N ARG A 5 5.35 10.62 3.28
CA ARG A 5 4.71 9.37 3.74
C ARG A 5 5.58 8.15 3.47
N LEU A 6 6.10 8.04 2.24
CA LEU A 6 7.00 6.94 1.86
C LEU A 6 8.29 6.97 2.67
N GLN A 7 8.90 8.14 2.82
CA GLN A 7 10.12 8.30 3.63
C GLN A 7 9.88 7.95 5.10
N ASN A 8 8.78 8.42 5.69
CA ASN A 8 8.43 8.12 7.08
C ASN A 8 8.16 6.62 7.27
N ALA A 9 7.52 5.96 6.29
CA ALA A 9 7.32 4.52 6.33
C ALA A 9 8.65 3.76 6.32
N GLN A 10 9.58 4.11 5.42
CA GLN A 10 10.89 3.48 5.35
C GLN A 10 11.72 3.73 6.62
N ASN A 11 11.64 4.91 7.21
CA ASN A 11 12.30 5.22 8.48
C ASN A 11 11.74 4.35 9.63
N LEU A 12 10.40 4.18 9.70
CA LEU A 12 9.78 3.31 10.70
C LEU A 12 10.13 1.85 10.49
N MET A 13 10.17 1.37 9.24
CA MET A 13 10.60 0.01 8.90
C MET A 13 12.03 -0.22 9.37
N SER A 14 12.95 0.68 9.03
CA SER A 14 14.35 0.60 9.44
C SER A 14 14.49 0.56 10.96
N GLY A 15 13.79 1.45 11.69
CA GLY A 15 13.82 1.50 13.16
C GLY A 15 13.25 0.25 13.85
N ARG A 16 12.57 -0.63 13.11
CA ARG A 16 11.98 -1.90 13.61
C ARG A 16 12.57 -3.14 12.97
N SER A 17 13.65 -3.01 12.22
CA SER A 17 14.30 -4.12 11.50
C SER A 17 13.29 -4.87 10.58
N ILE A 18 12.45 -4.12 9.88
CA ILE A 18 11.52 -4.65 8.87
C ILE A 18 12.10 -4.32 7.50
N ASP A 19 12.44 -5.36 6.72
CA ASP A 19 13.11 -5.22 5.44
C ASP A 19 12.16 -4.77 4.32
N ALA A 20 10.90 -5.22 4.39
CA ALA A 20 9.90 -4.92 3.38
C ALA A 20 8.52 -4.65 3.98
N MET A 21 7.68 -3.89 3.26
CA MET A 21 6.26 -3.74 3.53
C MET A 21 5.47 -3.98 2.24
N LEU A 22 4.48 -4.87 2.33
CA LEU A 22 3.64 -5.34 1.22
C LEU A 22 2.22 -4.82 1.43
N LEU A 23 1.80 -3.87 0.62
CA LEU A 23 0.49 -3.23 0.75
C LEU A 23 -0.35 -3.53 -0.49
N SER A 24 -1.34 -4.38 -0.32
CA SER A 24 -2.33 -4.68 -1.36
C SER A 24 -3.51 -3.69 -1.29
N VAL A 25 -4.60 -4.06 -1.95
CA VAL A 25 -5.83 -3.26 -2.01
C VAL A 25 -6.37 -2.99 -0.60
N GLY A 26 -6.70 -1.75 -0.33
CA GLY A 26 -7.19 -1.28 0.97
C GLY A 26 -6.80 0.18 1.20
N ALA A 27 -7.06 0.71 2.39
CA ALA A 27 -6.85 2.12 2.69
C ALA A 27 -5.37 2.56 2.71
N ASP A 28 -4.43 1.63 2.87
CA ASP A 28 -3.00 1.96 2.91
C ASP A 28 -2.43 2.20 1.50
N LEU A 29 -2.92 1.50 0.48
CA LEU A 29 -2.45 1.69 -0.88
C LEU A 29 -2.64 3.15 -1.39
N PRO A 30 -3.85 3.73 -1.37
CA PRO A 30 -4.04 5.12 -1.77
C PRO A 30 -3.34 6.14 -0.85
N TYR A 31 -3.11 5.80 0.41
CA TYR A 31 -2.35 6.66 1.31
C TYR A 31 -0.92 6.92 0.80
N PHE A 32 -0.28 5.91 0.21
CA PHE A 32 1.08 6.00 -0.30
C PHE A 32 1.18 6.37 -1.78
N THR A 33 0.20 5.98 -2.59
CA THR A 33 0.26 6.09 -4.06
C THR A 33 -0.77 7.04 -4.66
N GLY A 34 -1.80 7.41 -3.91
CA GLY A 34 -2.97 8.10 -4.44
C GLY A 34 -3.87 7.23 -5.32
N TYR A 35 -3.51 5.96 -5.56
CA TYR A 35 -4.27 5.04 -6.39
C TYR A 35 -5.21 4.17 -5.55
N GLU A 36 -6.49 4.25 -5.85
CA GLU A 36 -7.52 3.41 -5.25
C GLU A 36 -7.81 2.22 -6.18
N ALA A 37 -7.31 1.05 -5.79
CA ALA A 37 -7.52 -0.19 -6.52
C ALA A 37 -8.82 -0.88 -6.08
N MET A 38 -9.49 -1.54 -7.03
CA MET A 38 -10.63 -2.39 -6.70
C MET A 38 -10.16 -3.72 -6.10
N PRO A 39 -10.91 -4.28 -5.11
CA PRO A 39 -10.57 -5.58 -4.50
C PRO A 39 -10.95 -6.73 -5.45
N LEU A 40 -10.10 -6.97 -6.43
CA LEU A 40 -10.23 -8.03 -7.42
C LEU A 40 -9.25 -9.18 -7.13
N GLU A 41 -9.45 -10.31 -7.83
CA GLU A 41 -8.60 -11.51 -7.71
C GLU A 41 -7.18 -11.32 -8.28
N ARG A 42 -6.95 -10.26 -9.04
CA ARG A 42 -5.64 -9.91 -9.61
C ARG A 42 -4.77 -9.18 -8.59
N LEU A 43 -3.50 -9.54 -8.52
CA LEU A 43 -2.57 -8.91 -7.61
C LEU A 43 -2.33 -7.44 -7.99
N THR A 44 -2.66 -6.54 -7.08
CA THR A 44 -2.13 -5.18 -7.02
C THR A 44 -1.44 -5.01 -5.68
N MET A 45 -0.14 -4.70 -5.70
CA MET A 45 0.67 -4.64 -4.48
C MET A 45 1.77 -3.60 -4.58
N LEU A 46 1.81 -2.68 -3.63
CA LEU A 46 2.95 -1.80 -3.42
C LEU A 46 3.97 -2.52 -2.54
N VAL A 47 5.16 -2.71 -3.08
CA VAL A 47 6.32 -3.26 -2.37
C VAL A 47 7.23 -2.12 -1.97
N LEU A 48 7.36 -1.86 -0.67
CA LEU A 48 8.33 -0.92 -0.11
C LEU A 48 9.49 -1.72 0.46
N ARG A 49 10.71 -1.32 0.14
CA ARG A 49 11.93 -1.85 0.75
C ARG A 49 12.69 -0.72 1.44
N THR A 50 13.35 -1.06 2.53
CA THR A 50 14.22 -0.10 3.22
C THR A 50 15.39 0.29 2.32
N GLY A 51 15.54 1.59 2.05
CA GLY A 51 16.63 2.13 1.23
C GLY A 51 16.45 1.98 -0.29
N GLU A 52 15.35 1.41 -0.75
CA GLU A 52 15.07 1.22 -2.18
C GLU A 52 13.84 2.03 -2.61
N GLN A 53 13.75 2.32 -3.91
CA GLN A 53 12.55 2.95 -4.46
C GLN A 53 11.39 1.96 -4.46
N PRO A 54 10.22 2.33 -3.92
CA PRO A 54 9.04 1.48 -3.92
C PRO A 54 8.61 1.07 -5.32
N VAL A 55 8.00 -0.11 -5.45
CA VAL A 55 7.49 -0.64 -6.71
C VAL A 55 6.02 -1.02 -6.56
N LEU A 56 5.16 -0.48 -7.42
CA LEU A 56 3.76 -0.87 -7.53
C LEU A 56 3.64 -1.96 -8.61
N VAL A 57 3.45 -3.19 -8.18
CA VAL A 57 3.13 -4.35 -9.04
C VAL A 57 1.62 -4.33 -9.30
N ILE A 58 1.20 -4.24 -10.57
CA ILE A 58 -0.18 -3.97 -10.94
C ILE A 58 -0.53 -4.65 -12.28
N PRO A 59 -1.77 -5.14 -12.50
CA PRO A 59 -2.18 -5.62 -13.81
C PRO A 59 -1.97 -4.58 -14.91
N GLU A 60 -1.47 -4.99 -16.09
CA GLU A 60 -1.20 -4.07 -17.21
C GLU A 60 -2.43 -3.26 -17.61
N LEU A 61 -3.63 -3.86 -17.55
CA LEU A 61 -4.89 -3.18 -17.86
C LEU A 61 -5.26 -2.05 -16.86
N GLU A 62 -4.72 -2.11 -15.63
CA GLU A 62 -5.00 -1.11 -14.60
C GLU A 62 -3.91 -0.05 -14.49
N ALA A 63 -2.70 -0.33 -14.96
CA ALA A 63 -1.56 0.57 -14.88
C ALA A 63 -1.84 1.99 -15.43
N PRO A 64 -2.59 2.17 -16.55
CA PRO A 64 -2.92 3.51 -17.05
C PRO A 64 -3.79 4.35 -16.11
N ARG A 65 -4.43 3.76 -15.11
CA ARG A 65 -5.26 4.46 -14.10
C ARG A 65 -4.43 5.06 -12.98
N VAL A 66 -3.16 4.68 -12.86
CA VAL A 66 -2.25 5.17 -11.83
C VAL A 66 -1.64 6.49 -12.27
N THR A 67 -1.75 7.52 -11.44
CA THR A 67 -0.98 8.76 -11.66
C THR A 67 0.50 8.47 -11.51
N THR A 68 1.26 8.66 -12.58
CA THR A 68 2.70 8.39 -12.57
C THR A 68 3.45 9.40 -11.71
N MET A 69 4.22 8.90 -10.76
CA MET A 69 5.09 9.67 -9.88
C MET A 69 6.49 8.98 -9.83
N PRO A 70 7.27 9.06 -10.93
CA PRO A 70 8.48 8.25 -11.12
C PRO A 70 9.57 8.54 -10.08
N ASP A 71 9.57 9.73 -9.47
CA ASP A 71 10.49 10.09 -8.39
C ASP A 71 10.11 9.45 -7.04
N LEU A 72 8.89 8.92 -6.91
CA LEU A 72 8.38 8.36 -5.66
C LEU A 72 8.30 6.84 -5.69
N PHE A 73 7.75 6.27 -6.73
CA PHE A 73 7.66 4.82 -6.93
C PHE A 73 7.66 4.45 -8.41
N LYS A 74 8.10 3.24 -8.71
CA LYS A 74 8.02 2.65 -10.04
C LYS A 74 6.70 1.90 -10.19
N ILE A 75 6.13 1.93 -11.39
CA ILE A 75 5.02 1.07 -11.78
C ILE A 75 5.61 -0.13 -12.51
N HIS A 76 5.27 -1.34 -12.06
CA HIS A 76 5.61 -2.60 -12.72
C HIS A 76 4.32 -3.27 -13.22
N PRO A 77 3.88 -3.00 -14.45
CA PRO A 77 2.73 -3.67 -15.02
C PRO A 77 3.04 -5.14 -15.27
N TRP A 78 2.10 -6.04 -14.99
CA TRP A 78 2.22 -7.45 -15.32
C TRP A 78 1.08 -7.91 -16.24
N LYS A 79 1.40 -8.82 -17.16
CA LYS A 79 0.47 -9.39 -18.15
C LYS A 79 -0.17 -10.65 -17.61
N GLU A 80 -1.35 -11.02 -18.15
CA GLU A 80 -2.06 -12.25 -17.79
C GLU A 80 -1.26 -13.54 -18.01
N THR A 81 -0.19 -13.49 -18.81
CA THR A 81 0.74 -14.59 -19.05
C THR A 81 1.90 -14.64 -18.05
N GLU A 82 2.00 -13.67 -17.16
CA GLU A 82 3.06 -13.56 -16.15
C GLU A 82 2.54 -13.95 -14.77
N ASP A 83 3.44 -14.41 -13.92
CA ASP A 83 3.14 -14.70 -12.51
C ASP A 83 3.53 -13.48 -11.64
N PRO A 84 2.55 -12.69 -11.18
CA PRO A 84 2.84 -11.50 -10.36
C PRO A 84 3.46 -11.85 -9.00
N ILE A 85 3.26 -13.08 -8.50
CA ILE A 85 3.90 -13.54 -7.26
C ILE A 85 5.41 -13.63 -7.45
N ARG A 86 5.86 -14.13 -8.60
CA ARG A 86 7.29 -14.18 -8.94
C ARG A 86 7.93 -12.80 -8.99
N ILE A 87 7.20 -11.81 -9.51
CA ILE A 87 7.67 -10.40 -9.53
C ILE A 87 7.86 -9.89 -8.10
N VAL A 88 6.88 -10.12 -7.22
CA VAL A 88 6.97 -9.72 -5.80
C VAL A 88 8.12 -10.46 -5.10
N VAL A 89 8.26 -11.77 -5.32
CA VAL A 89 9.34 -12.59 -4.75
C VAL A 89 10.72 -12.07 -5.20
N ASP A 90 10.87 -11.70 -6.46
CA ASP A 90 12.11 -11.12 -6.97
C ASP A 90 12.44 -9.77 -6.31
N LEU A 91 11.43 -8.94 -6.05
CA LEU A 91 11.58 -7.69 -5.32
C LEU A 91 11.91 -7.90 -3.83
N LEU A 92 11.60 -9.06 -3.27
CA LEU A 92 11.88 -9.43 -1.87
C LEU A 92 13.22 -10.15 -1.67
N LYS A 93 14.04 -10.32 -2.71
CA LYS A 93 15.33 -11.01 -2.58
C LYS A 93 16.18 -10.40 -1.48
N GLY A 94 16.64 -11.25 -0.55
CA GLY A 94 17.43 -10.84 0.61
C GLY A 94 16.65 -10.24 1.76
N ALA A 95 15.31 -10.15 1.69
CA ALA A 95 14.50 -9.79 2.84
C ALA A 95 14.27 -11.01 3.75
N GLU A 96 14.46 -10.82 5.05
CA GLU A 96 14.17 -11.81 6.08
C GLU A 96 12.82 -11.53 6.76
N THR A 97 12.40 -10.27 6.76
CA THR A 97 11.18 -9.80 7.44
C THR A 97 10.32 -8.96 6.51
N ALA A 98 9.00 -9.15 6.54
CA ALA A 98 8.06 -8.29 5.82
C ALA A 98 6.80 -7.98 6.65
N ALA A 99 6.33 -6.75 6.56
CA ALA A 99 5.03 -6.35 7.09
C ALA A 99 3.98 -6.39 5.97
N VAL A 100 2.88 -7.12 6.19
CA VAL A 100 1.82 -7.33 5.19
C VAL A 100 0.58 -6.55 5.57
N GLY A 101 -0.02 -5.86 4.59
CA GLY A 101 -1.26 -5.13 4.76
C GLY A 101 -2.41 -6.03 5.22
N ASP A 102 -3.17 -5.59 6.21
CA ASP A 102 -4.21 -6.39 6.87
C ASP A 102 -5.35 -6.83 5.92
N THR A 103 -5.51 -6.15 4.79
CA THR A 103 -6.50 -6.45 3.74
C THR A 103 -5.94 -7.28 2.59
N THR A 104 -4.69 -7.71 2.68
CA THR A 104 -4.08 -8.59 1.67
C THR A 104 -4.74 -9.96 1.68
N TRP A 105 -5.19 -10.43 0.53
CA TRP A 105 -5.79 -11.75 0.43
C TRP A 105 -4.79 -12.83 0.80
N SER A 106 -5.20 -13.75 1.66
CA SER A 106 -4.35 -14.83 2.17
C SER A 106 -3.72 -15.68 1.06
N ARG A 107 -4.37 -15.83 -0.11
CA ARG A 107 -3.81 -16.54 -1.25
C ARG A 107 -2.45 -15.96 -1.67
N PHE A 108 -2.34 -14.62 -1.78
CA PHE A 108 -1.09 -13.98 -2.16
C PHE A 108 0.00 -14.18 -1.09
N THR A 109 -0.38 -14.08 0.18
CA THR A 109 0.53 -14.31 1.30
C THR A 109 1.04 -15.75 1.32
N ILE A 110 0.15 -16.73 1.10
CA ILE A 110 0.49 -18.15 1.05
C ILE A 110 1.43 -18.44 -0.14
N ASP A 111 1.13 -17.90 -1.32
CA ASP A 111 1.93 -18.10 -2.52
C ASP A 111 3.34 -17.48 -2.36
N ILE A 112 3.45 -16.29 -1.75
CA ILE A 112 4.73 -15.65 -1.43
C ILE A 112 5.54 -16.51 -0.46
N LEU A 113 4.92 -16.99 0.63
CA LEU A 113 5.58 -17.86 1.62
C LEU A 113 5.96 -19.21 1.02
N GLY A 114 5.20 -19.73 0.07
CA GLY A 114 5.56 -20.93 -0.68
C GLY A 114 6.87 -20.77 -1.47
N CYS A 115 7.17 -19.55 -1.93
CA CYS A 115 8.44 -19.22 -2.61
C CYS A 115 9.55 -18.79 -1.64
N LEU A 116 9.20 -18.17 -0.51
CA LEU A 116 10.11 -17.63 0.50
C LEU A 116 9.77 -18.20 1.89
N PRO A 117 10.01 -19.50 2.15
CA PRO A 117 9.55 -20.18 3.37
C PRO A 117 10.17 -19.66 4.66
N ASN A 118 11.29 -18.95 4.59
CA ASN A 118 11.97 -18.35 5.75
C ASN A 118 11.57 -16.89 6.01
N LEU A 119 10.76 -16.29 5.14
CA LEU A 119 10.31 -14.91 5.31
C LEU A 119 9.37 -14.81 6.52
N GLN A 120 9.76 -13.99 7.49
CA GLN A 120 8.94 -13.73 8.68
C GLN A 120 7.95 -12.60 8.39
N LEU A 121 6.66 -12.87 8.63
CA LEU A 121 5.61 -11.91 8.39
C LEU A 121 5.09 -11.27 9.67
N SER A 122 4.78 -9.98 9.57
CA SER A 122 4.12 -9.18 10.59
C SER A 122 2.98 -8.35 9.98
N LYS A 123 2.17 -7.69 10.82
CA LYS A 123 1.07 -6.82 10.34
C LYS A 123 1.61 -5.45 9.95
N ALA A 124 1.28 -4.96 8.75
CA ALA A 124 1.61 -3.60 8.34
C ALA A 124 0.88 -2.54 9.17
N SER A 125 -0.30 -2.84 9.73
CA SER A 125 -1.04 -1.92 10.60
C SER A 125 -0.26 -1.49 11.84
N SER A 126 0.72 -2.27 12.30
CA SER A 126 1.62 -1.85 13.37
C SER A 126 2.46 -0.60 13.01
N LEU A 127 2.68 -0.37 11.72
CA LEU A 127 3.40 0.79 11.16
C LEU A 127 2.42 1.82 10.59
N THR A 128 1.52 1.40 9.69
CA THR A 128 0.64 2.30 8.94
C THR A 128 -0.36 3.03 9.84
N SER A 129 -0.81 2.41 10.94
CA SER A 129 -1.68 3.07 11.92
C SER A 129 -1.02 4.31 12.53
N GLN A 130 0.26 4.26 12.84
CA GLN A 130 0.99 5.41 13.40
C GLN A 130 1.13 6.55 12.38
N LEU A 131 1.43 6.21 11.13
CA LEU A 131 1.56 7.18 10.04
C LEU A 131 0.22 7.87 9.74
N ARG A 132 -0.88 7.12 9.79
CA ARG A 132 -2.22 7.61 9.47
C ARG A 132 -2.95 8.24 10.67
N ALA A 133 -2.46 8.03 11.90
CA ALA A 133 -3.05 8.60 13.10
C ALA A 133 -2.97 10.15 13.09
N VAL A 134 -1.84 10.68 12.69
CA VAL A 134 -1.62 12.13 12.57
C VAL A 134 -2.00 12.58 11.15
N LYS A 135 -3.05 13.39 11.04
CA LYS A 135 -3.55 13.92 9.78
C LYS A 135 -2.81 15.20 9.40
N SER A 136 -2.56 15.38 8.10
CA SER A 136 -2.09 16.65 7.56
C SER A 136 -3.22 17.70 7.59
N GLU A 137 -2.87 18.97 7.44
CA GLU A 137 -3.87 20.07 7.36
C GLU A 137 -4.86 19.85 6.21
N ASP A 138 -4.39 19.39 5.04
CA ASP A 138 -5.25 19.09 3.89
C ASP A 138 -6.21 17.93 4.18
N GLU A 139 -5.75 16.87 4.87
CA GLU A 139 -6.61 15.77 5.31
C GLU A 139 -7.65 16.23 6.33
N LEU A 140 -7.27 17.07 7.28
CA LEU A 140 -8.19 17.65 8.25
C LEU A 140 -9.25 18.53 7.56
N PHE A 141 -8.84 19.35 6.60
CA PHE A 141 -9.76 20.18 5.83
C PHE A 141 -10.79 19.34 5.06
N ARG A 142 -10.35 18.27 4.39
CA ARG A 142 -11.25 17.34 3.66
C ARG A 142 -12.21 16.61 4.60
N LEU A 143 -11.74 16.17 5.76
CA LEU A 143 -12.59 15.53 6.78
C LEU A 143 -13.65 16.50 7.29
N GLN A 144 -13.29 17.76 7.54
CA GLN A 144 -14.23 18.79 7.98
C GLN A 144 -15.28 19.11 6.91
N GLN A 145 -14.88 19.18 5.64
CA GLN A 145 -15.84 19.35 4.53
C GLN A 145 -16.81 18.18 4.43
N ALA A 146 -16.32 16.95 4.56
CA ALA A 146 -17.16 15.75 4.53
C ALA A 146 -18.15 15.74 5.71
N SER A 147 -17.68 16.02 6.93
CA SER A 147 -18.52 16.12 8.11
C SER A 147 -19.61 17.18 7.95
N SER A 148 -19.26 18.38 7.51
CA SER A 148 -20.22 19.46 7.26
C SER A 148 -21.26 19.11 6.19
N ALA A 149 -20.90 18.29 5.21
CA ALA A 149 -21.86 17.81 4.20
C ALA A 149 -22.87 16.84 4.83
N VAL A 150 -22.41 15.93 5.68
CA VAL A 150 -23.28 14.98 6.41
C VAL A 150 -24.23 15.74 7.33
N ASP A 151 -23.74 16.73 8.07
CA ASP A 151 -24.57 17.54 8.98
C ASP A 151 -25.69 18.28 8.22
N ARG A 152 -25.38 18.84 7.03
CA ARG A 152 -26.41 19.46 6.18
C ARG A 152 -27.49 18.48 5.70
N ILE A 153 -27.10 17.25 5.37
CA ILE A 153 -28.06 16.22 4.98
C ILE A 153 -28.92 15.80 6.15
N ALA A 154 -28.32 15.57 7.33
CA ALA A 154 -29.04 15.20 8.55
C ALA A 154 -30.07 16.26 8.95
N ALA A 155 -29.72 17.55 8.89
CA ALA A 155 -30.64 18.64 9.17
C ALA A 155 -31.86 18.66 8.24
N ARG A 156 -31.68 18.33 6.96
CA ARG A 156 -32.79 18.25 5.97
C ARG A 156 -33.71 17.05 6.19
N LEU A 157 -33.23 15.98 6.79
CA LEU A 157 -34.02 14.78 7.07
C LEU A 157 -34.84 14.95 8.34
N GLN A 158 -34.47 15.90 9.23
CA GLN A 158 -35.16 16.18 10.47
C GLN A 158 -36.22 17.31 10.35
N SER A 159 -36.22 18.01 9.21
CA SER A 159 -37.20 19.06 8.88
C SER A 159 -38.40 18.51 8.09
#